data_6f9ef72b3d43823dfabf30f1ef2c84e3
#
_entry.id   6f9ef72b3d43823dfabf30f1ef2c84e3
#
_cell.length_a   1.000
_cell.length_b   1.000
_cell.length_c   1.000
_cell.angle_alpha   90.00
_cell.angle_beta   90.00
_cell.angle_gamma   90.00
#
_symmetry.space_group_name_H-M   'P 1'
#
loop_
_entity.id
_entity.type
_entity.pdbx_description
1 polymer ?
#
loop_
_entity_poly.entity_id
_entity_poly.type
_entity_poly.pdbx_seq_one_letter_code
_entity_poly.pdbx_strand_id
1 'polypeptide(L)'
;PDYSSAASDVYKRQVIGDGGMTGGISFEGMNHAGDTDTNITIILNDNCMSIDPNVGALKRYLTDISTSPTFNNIRNDIWKVLGMLKDFGDNARKTGKTIEKSLKSFVLDNSNLFEALNLRYFGPIDGHDINHLVKTLEYLKKIPGPKILHCLTKKGKGYDLAEKDQTKWHATGKFDINSGESVAVKSNKNSPPKYQDVFGHSIVELAEKNEKIMGITLSLIHI
;
A
#
# COMPACT_ATOMS: atom_id res chain seq x y z
N PRO A 1 -4.08 -15.52 -29.37
CA PRO A 1 -2.74 -15.47 -28.81
C PRO A 1 -2.82 -15.68 -27.33
N ASP A 2 -2.22 -16.79 -26.86
CA ASP A 2 -2.21 -17.19 -25.45
C ASP A 2 -1.32 -16.22 -24.65
N TYR A 3 -1.91 -15.19 -24.14
CA TYR A 3 -1.26 -14.32 -23.14
C TYR A 3 -1.09 -15.01 -21.77
N SER A 4 -1.64 -16.21 -21.60
CA SER A 4 -1.62 -16.92 -20.32
C SER A 4 -0.35 -17.74 -20.09
N SER A 5 0.26 -18.33 -21.12
CA SER A 5 1.39 -19.23 -20.96
C SER A 5 2.70 -18.53 -20.60
N ALA A 6 2.94 -17.32 -21.11
CA ALA A 6 4.12 -16.54 -20.74
C ALA A 6 4.05 -15.92 -19.32
N ALA A 7 2.87 -15.90 -18.71
CA ALA A 7 2.67 -15.33 -17.38
C ALA A 7 2.77 -16.34 -16.23
N SER A 8 2.74 -17.65 -16.51
CA SER A 8 2.71 -18.69 -15.49
C SER A 8 4.06 -18.88 -14.78
N ASP A 9 5.17 -18.67 -15.48
CA ASP A 9 6.52 -18.88 -14.95
C ASP A 9 7.18 -17.62 -14.43
N VAL A 10 6.53 -16.45 -14.56
CA VAL A 10 7.06 -15.18 -14.10
C VAL A 10 6.60 -14.89 -12.67
N TYR A 11 7.55 -14.60 -11.78
CA TYR A 11 7.28 -14.10 -10.44
C TYR A 11 6.42 -12.83 -10.51
N LYS A 12 5.17 -12.92 -10.03
CA LYS A 12 4.19 -11.83 -10.11
C LYS A 12 4.32 -10.93 -8.90
N ARG A 13 4.34 -9.61 -9.13
CA ARG A 13 4.34 -8.58 -8.10
C ARG A 13 3.20 -7.60 -8.36
N GLN A 14 2.41 -7.33 -7.33
CA GLN A 14 1.36 -6.34 -7.35
C GLN A 14 1.67 -5.29 -6.31
N VAL A 15 1.74 -4.02 -6.70
CA VAL A 15 1.85 -2.90 -5.77
C VAL A 15 0.47 -2.27 -5.60
N ILE A 16 0.05 -2.10 -4.34
CA ILE A 16 -1.23 -1.49 -3.99
C ILE A 16 -1.02 -0.49 -2.86
N GLY A 17 -1.64 0.69 -2.95
CA GLY A 17 -1.70 1.64 -1.85
C GLY A 17 -2.71 1.21 -0.78
N ASP A 18 -2.49 1.65 0.45
CA ASP A 18 -3.39 1.39 1.59
C ASP A 18 -4.82 1.88 1.33
N GLY A 19 -4.99 3.04 0.68
CA GLY A 19 -6.29 3.53 0.24
C GLY A 19 -6.96 2.61 -0.79
N GLY A 20 -6.21 2.12 -1.78
CA GLY A 20 -6.71 1.16 -2.77
C GLY A 20 -7.08 -0.18 -2.16
N MET A 21 -6.40 -0.58 -1.08
CA MET A 21 -6.69 -1.82 -0.36
C MET A 21 -8.03 -1.79 0.38
N THR A 22 -8.60 -0.62 0.64
CA THR A 22 -9.94 -0.51 1.26
C THR A 22 -11.08 -0.90 0.32
N GLY A 23 -10.83 -1.01 -0.98
CA GLY A 23 -11.83 -1.40 -1.98
C GLY A 23 -12.14 -2.90 -1.95
N GLY A 24 -13.40 -3.28 -2.15
CA GLY A 24 -13.85 -4.69 -2.12
C GLY A 24 -13.11 -5.60 -3.08
N ILE A 25 -12.79 -5.11 -4.28
CA ILE A 25 -12.06 -5.88 -5.31
C ILE A 25 -10.65 -6.31 -4.84
N SER A 26 -10.02 -5.55 -3.94
CA SER A 26 -8.73 -5.93 -3.35
C SER A 26 -8.87 -7.14 -2.44
N PHE A 27 -9.95 -7.21 -1.67
CA PHE A 27 -10.26 -8.36 -0.81
C PHE A 27 -10.61 -9.60 -1.64
N GLU A 28 -11.37 -9.44 -2.72
CA GLU A 28 -11.67 -10.52 -3.65
C GLU A 28 -10.39 -11.09 -4.27
N GLY A 29 -9.49 -10.21 -4.73
CA GLY A 29 -8.19 -10.60 -5.27
C GLY A 29 -7.30 -11.32 -4.26
N MET A 30 -7.23 -10.84 -3.02
CA MET A 30 -6.48 -11.50 -1.95
C MET A 30 -7.07 -12.86 -1.57
N ASN A 31 -8.39 -12.95 -1.47
CA ASN A 31 -9.08 -14.21 -1.19
C ASN A 31 -8.79 -15.24 -2.28
N HIS A 32 -8.89 -14.86 -3.55
CA HIS A 32 -8.59 -15.75 -4.67
C HIS A 32 -7.10 -16.15 -4.70
N ALA A 33 -6.19 -15.22 -4.45
CA ALA A 33 -4.76 -15.52 -4.41
C ALA A 33 -4.41 -16.55 -3.33
N GLY A 34 -5.05 -16.43 -2.15
CA GLY A 34 -4.85 -17.36 -1.04
C GLY A 34 -5.44 -18.74 -1.28
N ASP A 35 -6.58 -18.83 -1.97
CA ASP A 35 -7.23 -20.08 -2.33
C ASP A 35 -6.45 -20.86 -3.41
N THR A 36 -5.92 -20.16 -4.40
CA THR A 36 -5.18 -20.76 -5.52
C THR A 36 -3.71 -21.06 -5.21
N ASP A 37 -3.21 -20.73 -4.03
CA ASP A 37 -1.78 -20.80 -3.64
C ASP A 37 -0.84 -20.19 -4.68
N THR A 38 -1.30 -19.14 -5.36
CA THR A 38 -0.57 -18.47 -6.43
C THR A 38 0.72 -17.85 -5.90
N ASN A 39 1.84 -18.08 -6.58
CA ASN A 39 3.12 -17.48 -6.20
C ASN A 39 3.17 -15.98 -6.55
N ILE A 40 2.43 -15.18 -5.81
CA ILE A 40 2.33 -13.72 -5.95
C ILE A 40 2.93 -13.02 -4.73
N THR A 41 3.58 -11.88 -4.95
CA THR A 41 3.93 -10.95 -3.88
C THR A 41 3.12 -9.67 -4.04
N ILE A 42 2.26 -9.39 -3.06
CA ILE A 42 1.53 -8.15 -2.94
C ILE A 42 2.38 -7.19 -2.11
N ILE A 43 2.69 -6.02 -2.64
CA ILE A 43 3.42 -4.97 -1.94
C ILE A 43 2.40 -3.93 -1.52
N LEU A 44 2.11 -3.87 -0.22
CA LEU A 44 1.28 -2.84 0.38
C LEU A 44 2.12 -1.61 0.64
N ASN A 45 1.89 -0.56 -0.13
CA ASN A 45 2.50 0.75 0.07
C ASN A 45 1.60 1.58 1.00
N ASP A 46 1.93 1.55 2.28
CA ASP A 46 1.18 2.25 3.33
C ASP A 46 1.81 3.62 3.61
N ASN A 47 1.12 4.66 3.23
CA ASN A 47 1.47 6.04 3.55
C ASN A 47 0.35 6.78 4.31
N CYS A 48 -0.67 6.05 4.77
CA CYS A 48 -1.86 6.56 5.46
C CYS A 48 -2.69 7.57 4.64
N MET A 49 -2.48 7.63 3.33
CA MET A 49 -3.09 8.62 2.44
C MET A 49 -3.69 7.98 1.19
N SER A 50 -4.90 8.40 0.88
CA SER A 50 -5.45 8.34 -0.47
C SER A 50 -5.22 9.68 -1.17
N ILE A 51 -6.26 10.39 -1.52
CA ILE A 51 -6.21 11.85 -1.79
C ILE A 51 -6.13 12.55 -0.44
N ASP A 52 -7.11 12.28 0.43
CA ASP A 52 -7.15 12.66 1.84
C ASP A 52 -6.62 11.53 2.75
N PRO A 53 -6.40 11.80 4.04
CA PRO A 53 -6.05 10.76 5.01
C PRO A 53 -7.05 9.62 5.01
N ASN A 54 -6.57 8.40 4.94
CA ASN A 54 -7.41 7.21 4.96
C ASN A 54 -8.22 7.11 6.28
N VAL A 55 -9.40 6.52 6.19
CA VAL A 55 -10.30 6.30 7.33
C VAL A 55 -10.73 4.83 7.42
N GLY A 56 -11.39 4.47 8.50
CA GLY A 56 -12.00 3.16 8.68
C GLY A 56 -11.18 2.15 9.46
N ALA A 57 -11.72 0.94 9.58
CA ALA A 57 -11.17 -0.12 10.43
C ALA A 57 -9.83 -0.64 9.90
N LEU A 58 -9.69 -0.77 8.59
CA LEU A 58 -8.43 -1.26 7.98
C LEU A 58 -7.28 -0.30 8.26
N LYS A 59 -7.50 1.02 8.18
CA LYS A 59 -6.48 2.00 8.57
C LYS A 59 -6.04 1.81 10.02
N ARG A 60 -7.00 1.71 10.95
CA ARG A 60 -6.68 1.49 12.37
C ARG A 60 -5.88 0.21 12.56
N TYR A 61 -6.30 -0.87 11.93
CA TYR A 61 -5.60 -2.15 11.96
C TYR A 61 -4.15 -2.04 11.47
N LEU A 62 -3.90 -1.39 10.32
CA LEU A 62 -2.55 -1.18 9.78
C LEU A 62 -1.70 -0.28 10.69
N THR A 63 -2.32 0.75 11.28
CA THR A 63 -1.66 1.62 12.25
C THR A 63 -1.26 0.85 13.51
N ASP A 64 -2.16 0.03 14.05
CA ASP A 64 -1.89 -0.80 15.23
C ASP A 64 -0.74 -1.78 14.97
N ILE A 65 -0.72 -2.40 13.80
CA ILE A 65 0.42 -3.23 13.38
C ILE A 65 1.72 -2.42 13.35
N SER A 66 1.73 -1.26 12.72
CA SER A 66 2.94 -0.46 12.52
C SER A 66 3.49 0.17 13.80
N THR A 67 2.62 0.41 14.78
CA THR A 67 2.97 1.04 16.07
C THR A 67 3.21 0.04 17.21
N SER A 68 2.85 -1.23 17.03
CA SER A 68 3.00 -2.26 18.06
C SER A 68 4.46 -2.45 18.49
N PRO A 69 4.77 -2.43 19.80
CA PRO A 69 6.10 -2.74 20.31
C PRO A 69 6.60 -4.13 19.92
N THR A 70 5.68 -5.09 19.83
CA THR A 70 5.97 -6.46 19.40
C THR A 70 6.53 -6.48 17.97
N PHE A 71 5.99 -5.65 17.08
CA PHE A 71 6.48 -5.51 15.71
C PHE A 71 7.89 -4.92 15.62
N ASN A 72 8.23 -3.96 16.46
CA ASN A 72 9.57 -3.38 16.51
C ASN A 72 10.63 -4.42 16.95
N ASN A 73 10.27 -5.35 17.83
CA ASN A 73 11.14 -6.45 18.23
C ASN A 73 11.29 -7.49 17.11
N ILE A 74 10.19 -7.84 16.43
CA ILE A 74 10.20 -8.76 15.28
C ILE A 74 11.07 -8.23 14.13
N ARG A 75 11.04 -6.92 13.86
CA ARG A 75 11.93 -6.29 12.87
C ARG A 75 13.39 -6.60 13.11
N ASN A 76 13.84 -6.55 14.36
CA ASN A 76 15.21 -6.85 14.73
C ASN A 76 15.54 -8.35 14.60
N ASP A 77 14.56 -9.23 14.81
CA ASP A 77 14.77 -10.68 14.74
C ASP A 77 14.71 -11.20 13.30
N ILE A 78 13.91 -10.61 12.42
CA ILE A 78 13.99 -10.86 10.97
C ILE A 78 15.40 -10.56 10.46
N TRP A 79 16.02 -9.48 10.93
CA TRP A 79 17.40 -9.16 10.59
C TRP A 79 18.43 -10.19 11.09
N LYS A 80 18.24 -10.74 12.27
CA LYS A 80 19.11 -11.82 12.78
C LYS A 80 18.97 -13.07 11.92
N VAL A 81 17.75 -13.45 11.54
CA VAL A 81 17.50 -14.61 10.66
C VAL A 81 18.07 -14.39 9.27
N LEU A 82 17.89 -13.20 8.69
CA LEU A 82 18.48 -12.82 7.39
C LEU A 82 20.02 -12.77 7.44
N GLY A 83 20.60 -12.34 8.56
CA GLY A 83 22.03 -12.36 8.81
C GLY A 83 22.59 -13.79 8.88
N MET A 84 21.91 -14.68 9.58
CA MET A 84 22.30 -16.09 9.68
C MET A 84 22.25 -16.83 8.35
N LEU A 85 21.36 -16.44 7.43
CA LEU A 85 21.27 -17.03 6.09
C LEU A 85 22.44 -16.65 5.16
N LYS A 86 23.17 -15.59 5.48
CA LYS A 86 24.32 -15.14 4.71
C LYS A 86 25.54 -16.05 4.91
N ASP A 87 25.61 -16.75 6.04
CA ASP A 87 26.74 -17.61 6.42
C ASP A 87 26.53 -19.10 6.08
N PHE A 88 25.34 -19.48 5.59
CA PHE A 88 25.01 -20.85 5.22
C PHE A 88 24.97 -21.05 3.71
N GLY A 89 26.16 -21.33 3.13
CA GLY A 89 26.27 -21.90 1.80
C GLY A 89 25.61 -23.28 1.69
N ASP A 90 25.03 -23.56 0.54
CA ASP A 90 24.63 -24.85 -0.06
C ASP A 90 23.94 -25.98 0.73
N ASN A 91 23.67 -25.87 2.02
CA ASN A 91 22.91 -26.88 2.80
C ASN A 91 21.42 -26.54 2.94
N ALA A 92 20.78 -26.14 1.85
CA ALA A 92 19.44 -25.59 1.79
C ALA A 92 18.29 -26.48 2.31
N ARG A 93 18.43 -27.79 2.35
CA ARG A 93 17.34 -28.71 2.74
C ARG A 93 17.12 -28.86 4.25
N LYS A 94 18.16 -28.74 5.07
CA LYS A 94 18.01 -28.75 6.55
C LYS A 94 17.60 -27.37 7.06
N THR A 95 18.01 -26.32 6.39
CA THR A 95 17.72 -24.93 6.71
C THR A 95 16.24 -24.58 6.47
N GLY A 96 15.58 -25.20 5.47
CA GLY A 96 14.15 -24.98 5.19
C GLY A 96 13.25 -25.27 6.39
N LYS A 97 13.48 -26.37 7.10
CA LYS A 97 12.71 -26.74 8.30
C LYS A 97 12.99 -25.84 9.51
N THR A 98 14.21 -25.34 9.63
CA THR A 98 14.59 -24.41 10.71
C THR A 98 14.03 -23.03 10.44
N ILE A 99 14.01 -22.59 9.16
CA ILE A 99 13.40 -21.35 8.72
C ILE A 99 11.88 -21.41 8.92
N GLU A 100 11.24 -22.52 8.55
CA GLU A 100 9.80 -22.72 8.77
C GLU A 100 9.45 -22.70 10.26
N LYS A 101 10.28 -23.28 11.12
CA LYS A 101 10.07 -23.28 12.57
C LYS A 101 10.29 -21.89 13.18
N SER A 102 11.28 -21.14 12.68
CA SER A 102 11.52 -19.75 13.08
C SER A 102 10.41 -18.84 12.58
N LEU A 103 9.92 -19.01 11.34
CA LEU A 103 8.79 -18.27 10.79
C LEU A 103 7.49 -18.57 11.56
N LYS A 104 7.26 -19.81 12.01
CA LYS A 104 6.10 -20.16 12.84
C LYS A 104 6.12 -19.49 14.22
N SER A 105 7.29 -19.19 14.77
CA SER A 105 7.40 -18.43 16.02
C SER A 105 7.16 -16.92 15.83
N PHE A 106 7.14 -16.45 14.59
CA PHE A 106 6.81 -15.06 14.22
C PHE A 106 5.34 -14.86 13.86
N VAL A 107 4.55 -15.93 13.78
CA VAL A 107 3.09 -15.84 13.69
C VAL A 107 2.60 -15.27 15.02
N LEU A 108 2.20 -14.01 15.00
CA LEU A 108 1.55 -13.37 16.13
C LEU A 108 0.34 -14.21 16.56
N ASP A 109 0.19 -14.41 17.85
CA ASP A 109 -0.96 -15.10 18.50
C ASP A 109 -2.34 -14.47 18.19
N ASN A 110 -2.37 -13.38 17.44
CA ASN A 110 -3.59 -12.75 16.94
C ASN A 110 -3.63 -12.93 15.42
N SER A 111 -4.59 -13.68 14.94
CA SER A 111 -4.86 -13.92 13.53
C SER A 111 -4.80 -12.63 12.72
N ASN A 112 -3.68 -12.41 12.05
CA ASN A 112 -3.49 -11.33 11.12
C ASN A 112 -4.50 -11.51 9.98
N LEU A 113 -5.23 -10.45 9.60
CA LEU A 113 -6.21 -10.45 8.51
C LEU A 113 -5.66 -11.12 7.24
N PHE A 114 -4.41 -10.87 6.91
CA PHE A 114 -3.77 -11.41 5.71
C PHE A 114 -3.51 -12.92 5.82
N GLU A 115 -3.12 -13.38 6.99
CA GLU A 115 -2.91 -14.79 7.26
C GLU A 115 -4.23 -15.58 7.28
N ALA A 116 -5.31 -14.95 7.73
CA ALA A 116 -6.65 -15.54 7.63
C ALA A 116 -7.09 -15.76 6.17
N LEU A 117 -6.54 -14.98 5.23
CA LEU A 117 -6.70 -15.16 3.79
C LEU A 117 -5.58 -16.02 3.17
N ASN A 118 -4.84 -16.78 3.96
CA ASN A 118 -3.73 -17.63 3.53
C ASN A 118 -2.58 -16.86 2.83
N LEU A 119 -2.43 -15.56 3.10
CA LEU A 119 -1.31 -14.72 2.62
C LEU A 119 -0.27 -14.59 3.73
N ARG A 120 0.96 -15.01 3.49
CA ARG A 120 2.03 -14.80 4.45
C ARG A 120 2.39 -13.31 4.54
N TYR A 121 2.34 -12.77 5.75
CA TYR A 121 2.61 -11.36 6.00
C TYR A 121 4.07 -11.12 6.36
N PHE A 122 4.68 -10.10 5.73
CA PHE A 122 6.04 -9.63 5.97
C PHE A 122 6.04 -8.11 6.15
N GLY A 123 6.73 -7.63 7.15
CA GLY A 123 6.83 -6.19 7.45
C GLY A 123 6.25 -5.85 8.83
N PRO A 124 5.99 -4.55 9.10
CA PRO A 124 6.27 -3.45 8.19
C PRO A 124 7.76 -3.13 8.06
N ILE A 125 8.16 -2.66 6.88
CA ILE A 125 9.52 -2.18 6.61
C ILE A 125 9.49 -0.73 6.13
N ASP A 126 10.61 -0.02 6.27
CA ASP A 126 10.77 1.32 5.67
C ASP A 126 10.88 1.20 4.16
N GLY A 127 9.86 1.67 3.43
CA GLY A 127 9.82 1.67 1.97
C GLY A 127 10.76 2.69 1.31
N HIS A 128 11.37 3.60 2.08
CA HIS A 128 12.38 4.54 1.58
C HIS A 128 13.81 4.02 1.75
N ASP A 129 14.02 2.95 2.53
CA ASP A 129 15.32 2.25 2.58
C ASP A 129 15.42 1.26 1.39
N ILE A 130 15.91 1.77 0.27
CA ILE A 130 16.01 0.99 -0.98
C ILE A 130 16.91 -0.25 -0.81
N ASN A 131 18.00 -0.14 -0.06
CA ASN A 131 18.92 -1.26 0.14
C ASN A 131 18.24 -2.40 0.92
N HIS A 132 17.47 -2.03 1.94
CA HIS A 132 16.67 -2.98 2.70
C HIS A 132 15.56 -3.60 1.84
N LEU A 133 14.83 -2.77 1.11
CA LEU A 133 13.73 -3.21 0.27
C LEU A 133 14.19 -4.22 -0.80
N VAL A 134 15.31 -3.94 -1.49
CA VAL A 134 15.88 -4.86 -2.49
C VAL A 134 16.22 -6.21 -1.87
N LYS A 135 16.96 -6.23 -0.75
CA LYS A 135 17.31 -7.49 -0.05
C LYS A 135 16.07 -8.27 0.38
N THR A 136 15.06 -7.57 0.89
CA THR A 136 13.79 -8.20 1.30
C THR A 136 13.07 -8.82 0.10
N LEU A 137 12.99 -8.12 -1.03
CA LEU A 137 12.36 -8.64 -2.24
C LEU A 137 13.12 -9.83 -2.83
N GLU A 138 14.46 -9.82 -2.81
CA GLU A 138 15.27 -10.96 -3.23
C GLU A 138 15.04 -12.20 -2.35
N TYR A 139 14.83 -11.99 -1.07
CA TYR A 139 14.48 -13.07 -0.14
C TYR A 139 13.06 -13.60 -0.40
N LEU A 140 12.07 -12.71 -0.51
CA LEU A 140 10.68 -13.08 -0.75
C LEU A 140 10.49 -13.82 -2.08
N LYS A 141 11.31 -13.54 -3.08
CA LYS A 141 11.31 -14.27 -4.35
C LYS A 141 11.55 -15.77 -4.18
N LYS A 142 12.28 -16.19 -3.15
CA LYS A 142 12.60 -17.60 -2.87
C LYS A 142 11.51 -18.32 -2.07
N ILE A 143 10.55 -17.59 -1.52
CA ILE A 143 9.46 -18.14 -0.72
C ILE A 143 8.29 -18.46 -1.65
N PRO A 144 7.82 -19.70 -1.73
CA PRO A 144 6.66 -20.06 -2.55
C PRO A 144 5.34 -19.57 -1.94
N GLY A 145 4.28 -19.54 -2.74
CA GLY A 145 2.92 -19.20 -2.33
C GLY A 145 2.66 -17.70 -2.21
N PRO A 146 1.40 -17.32 -1.90
CA PRO A 146 0.99 -15.92 -1.83
C PRO A 146 1.55 -15.24 -0.60
N LYS A 147 1.99 -14.00 -0.75
CA LYS A 147 2.59 -13.21 0.32
C LYS A 147 2.33 -11.73 0.16
N ILE A 148 2.30 -11.03 1.29
CA ILE A 148 2.16 -9.57 1.35
C ILE A 148 3.38 -8.97 2.05
N LEU A 149 3.98 -7.95 1.42
CA LEU A 149 5.04 -7.13 1.98
C LEU A 149 4.46 -5.76 2.33
N HIS A 150 4.44 -5.42 3.60
CA HIS A 150 3.97 -4.13 4.09
C HIS A 150 5.13 -3.15 4.14
N CYS A 151 5.07 -2.09 3.33
CA CYS A 151 6.05 -1.03 3.24
C CYS A 151 5.46 0.27 3.77
N LEU A 152 6.07 0.84 4.79
CA LEU A 152 5.71 2.17 5.29
C LEU A 152 6.43 3.22 4.45
N THR A 153 5.66 4.17 3.93
CA THR A 153 6.21 5.27 3.14
C THR A 153 5.62 6.61 3.60
N LYS A 154 6.21 7.68 3.12
CA LYS A 154 5.69 9.03 3.31
C LYS A 154 5.45 9.66 1.95
N LYS A 155 4.21 10.03 1.66
CA LYS A 155 3.85 10.71 0.42
C LYS A 155 4.58 12.04 0.30
N GLY A 156 5.17 12.30 -0.87
CA GLY A 156 5.96 13.51 -1.09
C GLY A 156 7.37 13.51 -0.49
N LYS A 157 7.86 12.36 -0.03
CA LYS A 157 9.19 12.22 0.59
C LYS A 157 10.30 12.82 -0.25
N GLY A 158 11.11 13.69 0.38
CA GLY A 158 12.21 14.40 -0.26
C GLY A 158 11.83 15.78 -0.81
N TYR A 159 10.57 16.20 -0.68
CA TYR A 159 10.13 17.54 -1.01
C TYR A 159 9.33 18.13 0.15
N ASP A 160 9.94 19.05 0.90
CA ASP A 160 9.40 19.55 2.18
C ASP A 160 7.98 20.10 2.09
N LEU A 161 7.65 20.81 0.99
CA LEU A 161 6.31 21.36 0.81
C LEU A 161 5.26 20.26 0.63
N ALA A 162 5.61 19.17 -0.07
CA ALA A 162 4.72 18.03 -0.25
C ALA A 162 4.62 17.19 1.03
N GLU A 163 5.68 17.08 1.82
CA GLU A 163 5.65 16.39 3.10
C GLU A 163 4.78 17.11 4.14
N LYS A 164 4.68 18.44 4.06
CA LYS A 164 3.86 19.27 4.96
C LYS A 164 2.37 19.26 4.60
N ASP A 165 2.03 19.18 3.33
CA ASP A 165 0.65 19.22 2.84
C ASP A 165 0.46 18.17 1.73
N GLN A 166 0.31 16.92 2.14
CA GLN A 166 0.22 15.77 1.23
C GLN A 166 -1.05 15.78 0.38
N THR A 167 -2.10 16.42 0.85
CA THR A 167 -3.37 16.56 0.13
C THR A 167 -3.24 17.53 -1.04
N LYS A 168 -2.71 18.73 -0.79
CA LYS A 168 -2.45 19.75 -1.82
C LYS A 168 -1.56 19.21 -2.96
N TRP A 169 -0.59 18.35 -2.62
CA TRP A 169 0.38 17.82 -3.57
C TRP A 169 -0.05 16.51 -4.23
N HIS A 170 -1.29 16.08 -4.04
CA HIS A 170 -1.84 14.96 -4.77
C HIS A 170 -2.19 15.37 -6.21
N ALA A 171 -1.48 14.80 -7.18
CA ALA A 171 -1.71 15.04 -8.61
C ALA A 171 -1.69 16.53 -9.02
N THR A 172 -0.78 17.31 -8.45
CA THR A 172 -0.58 18.72 -8.80
C THR A 172 -0.22 18.89 -10.28
N GLY A 173 -0.69 20.00 -10.88
CA GLY A 173 -0.28 20.45 -12.19
C GLY A 173 1.18 20.93 -12.21
N LYS A 174 1.53 21.77 -13.21
CA LYS A 174 2.86 22.39 -13.26
C LYS A 174 3.00 23.40 -12.12
N PHE A 175 4.14 23.35 -11.44
CA PHE A 175 4.47 24.27 -10.33
C PHE A 175 5.95 24.65 -10.37
N ASP A 176 6.29 25.75 -9.74
CA ASP A 176 7.67 26.15 -9.48
C ASP A 176 8.22 25.34 -8.31
N ILE A 177 9.34 24.65 -8.50
CA ILE A 177 9.89 23.72 -7.51
C ILE A 177 10.42 24.43 -6.23
N ASN A 178 10.81 25.68 -6.33
CA ASN A 178 11.38 26.43 -5.21
C ASN A 178 10.29 27.05 -4.33
N SER A 179 9.28 27.66 -4.97
CA SER A 179 8.19 28.33 -4.27
C SER A 179 7.00 27.41 -3.96
N GLY A 180 6.86 26.33 -4.72
CA GLY A 180 5.67 25.46 -4.67
C GLY A 180 4.42 26.12 -5.23
N GLU A 181 4.56 27.25 -5.92
CA GLU A 181 3.43 27.94 -6.53
C GLU A 181 3.02 27.28 -7.85
N SER A 182 1.72 27.13 -8.03
CA SER A 182 1.17 26.59 -9.28
C SER A 182 1.45 27.54 -10.43
N VAL A 183 2.07 27.02 -11.48
CA VAL A 183 2.22 27.76 -12.74
C VAL A 183 0.87 27.78 -13.42
N ALA A 184 0.14 28.89 -13.28
CA ALA A 184 -1.16 29.07 -13.90
C ALA A 184 -1.06 28.86 -15.42
N VAL A 185 -1.67 27.79 -15.90
CA VAL A 185 -2.02 27.70 -17.32
C VAL A 185 -2.99 28.87 -17.57
N LYS A 186 -2.62 29.80 -18.44
CA LYS A 186 -3.51 30.91 -18.82
C LYS A 186 -4.86 30.32 -19.23
N SER A 187 -5.78 30.26 -18.28
CA SER A 187 -7.16 29.92 -18.60
C SER A 187 -7.71 31.05 -19.47
N ASN A 188 -8.26 30.71 -20.61
CA ASN A 188 -8.97 31.67 -21.42
C ASN A 188 -10.12 32.21 -20.55
N LYS A 189 -10.12 33.49 -20.21
CA LYS A 189 -11.13 34.13 -19.34
C LYS A 189 -12.59 33.88 -19.80
N ASN A 190 -12.76 33.42 -21.03
CA ASN A 190 -14.05 33.08 -21.64
C ASN A 190 -14.34 31.57 -21.64
N SER A 191 -13.56 30.74 -20.97
CA SER A 191 -13.90 29.30 -20.87
C SER A 191 -15.14 29.14 -19.97
N PRO A 192 -16.15 28.36 -20.38
CA PRO A 192 -17.29 28.06 -19.52
C PRO A 192 -16.80 27.29 -18.27
N PRO A 193 -17.55 27.37 -17.16
CA PRO A 193 -17.21 26.60 -15.97
C PRO A 193 -17.25 25.10 -16.29
N LYS A 194 -16.44 24.31 -15.57
CA LYS A 194 -16.45 22.85 -15.74
C LYS A 194 -17.75 22.27 -15.20
N TYR A 195 -18.26 21.21 -15.83
CA TYR A 195 -19.47 20.53 -15.41
C TYR A 195 -19.46 20.12 -13.94
N GLN A 196 -18.35 19.60 -13.45
CA GLN A 196 -18.20 19.20 -12.05
C GLN A 196 -18.37 20.36 -11.08
N ASP A 197 -17.87 21.55 -11.43
CA ASP A 197 -17.96 22.74 -10.58
C ASP A 197 -19.41 23.24 -10.52
N VAL A 198 -20.10 23.27 -11.68
CA VAL A 198 -21.52 23.62 -11.74
C VAL A 198 -22.37 22.62 -10.95
N PHE A 199 -22.12 21.32 -11.14
CA PHE A 199 -22.85 20.28 -10.42
C PHE A 199 -22.62 20.36 -8.92
N GLY A 200 -21.35 20.52 -8.47
CA GLY A 200 -21.02 20.65 -7.07
C GLY A 200 -21.74 21.82 -6.39
N HIS A 201 -21.67 23.01 -7.00
CA HIS A 201 -22.39 24.20 -6.49
C HIS A 201 -23.90 23.98 -6.45
N SER A 202 -24.49 23.40 -7.51
CA SER A 202 -25.93 23.13 -7.54
C SER A 202 -26.39 22.15 -6.45
N ILE A 203 -25.61 21.11 -6.17
CA ILE A 203 -25.93 20.17 -5.08
C ILE A 203 -25.88 20.86 -3.73
N VAL A 204 -24.86 21.71 -3.47
CA VAL A 204 -24.78 22.49 -2.23
C VAL A 204 -25.99 23.38 -2.05
N GLU A 205 -26.34 24.18 -3.06
CA GLU A 205 -27.51 25.05 -3.00
C GLU A 205 -28.84 24.30 -2.76
N LEU A 206 -28.97 23.11 -3.33
CA LEU A 206 -30.15 22.28 -3.14
C LEU A 206 -30.20 21.67 -1.75
N ALA A 207 -29.06 21.21 -1.23
CA ALA A 207 -28.95 20.64 0.11
C ALA A 207 -29.22 21.68 1.20
N GLU A 208 -28.75 22.93 1.01
CA GLU A 208 -29.07 24.04 1.93
C GLU A 208 -30.58 24.34 2.02
N LYS A 209 -31.33 24.08 0.94
CA LYS A 209 -32.79 24.29 0.88
C LYS A 209 -33.58 23.07 1.32
N ASN A 210 -32.99 21.89 1.32
CA ASN A 210 -33.69 20.66 1.62
C ASN A 210 -32.74 19.62 2.24
N GLU A 211 -32.87 19.44 3.56
CA GLU A 211 -32.08 18.49 4.36
C GLU A 211 -32.18 17.02 3.93
N LYS A 212 -33.17 16.69 3.08
CA LYS A 212 -33.33 15.33 2.53
C LYS A 212 -32.44 15.07 1.31
N ILE A 213 -31.76 16.10 0.80
CA ILE A 213 -30.82 15.95 -0.31
C ILE A 213 -29.45 15.63 0.25
N MET A 214 -28.91 14.48 -0.17
CA MET A 214 -27.58 14.00 0.24
C MET A 214 -26.80 13.59 -1.00
N GLY A 215 -25.57 14.08 -1.11
CA GLY A 215 -24.63 13.68 -2.16
C GLY A 215 -23.70 12.57 -1.67
N ILE A 216 -23.58 11.50 -2.45
CA ILE A 216 -22.60 10.43 -2.24
C ILE A 216 -21.75 10.33 -3.48
N THR A 217 -20.43 10.38 -3.31
CA THR A 217 -19.49 10.26 -4.43
C THR A 217 -18.41 9.21 -4.11
N LEU A 218 -18.06 8.41 -5.12
CA LEU A 218 -16.88 7.55 -5.09
C LEU A 218 -15.63 8.29 -5.60
N SER A 219 -15.80 9.49 -6.13
CA SER A 219 -14.67 10.36 -6.49
C SER A 219 -14.12 11.04 -5.24
N LEU A 220 -12.84 10.91 -5.06
CA LEU A 220 -12.09 11.51 -3.93
C LEU A 220 -11.61 12.94 -4.26
N ILE A 221 -12.13 13.54 -5.31
CA ILE A 221 -11.84 14.92 -5.67
C ILE A 221 -12.64 15.82 -4.72
N HIS A 222 -11.95 16.77 -4.13
CA HIS A 222 -12.54 17.76 -3.22
C HIS A 222 -13.78 18.43 -3.81
N ILE A 223 -14.81 18.35 -3.08
CA ILE A 223 -16.01 19.16 -3.32
C ILE A 223 -16.00 20.28 -2.28
#